data_3d296e3ad0d64fa5c2c8626bf72f8297
#
_entry.id   3d296e3ad0d64fa5c2c8626bf72f8297
#
_cell.length_a   1.000
_cell.length_b   1.000
_cell.length_c   1.000
_cell.angle_alpha   90.00
_cell.angle_beta   90.00
_cell.angle_gamma   90.00
#
_symmetry.space_group_name_H-M   'P 1'
#
loop_
_entity.id
_entity.type
_entity.pdbx_description
1 polymer ?
#
loop_
_entity_poly.entity_id
_entity_poly.type
_entity_poly.pdbx_seq_one_letter_code
_entity_poly.pdbx_strand_id
1 'polypeptide(L)'
;EFVIGIDEVGRGSLAGPVAVGIAVIRRSSHDGRSDWPAKLADSKLISEKIREELYEPVQQWVTASAVGMASAQEIDEQGIIAALSLSATRAIRALPVDVRSAIAAAPESAQAILDGSHNWLGGALGPVASMVQTKADRDCVSVSAASVVAKVARDRLIVELASAHPELEPYGLAGNKGYSSAAHIAALQELGPTEHHRKTWLTKILGNDALF
;
A
#
# COMPACT_ATOMS: atom_id res chain seq x y z
N GLU A 1 11.05 9.66 20.42
CA GLU A 1 11.44 8.57 19.53
C GLU A 1 10.24 8.13 18.68
N PHE A 2 10.45 7.92 17.36
CA PHE A 2 9.40 7.50 16.45
C PHE A 2 9.71 6.12 15.86
N VAL A 3 8.66 5.28 15.75
CA VAL A 3 8.70 4.04 14.97
C VAL A 3 7.78 4.24 13.76
N ILE A 4 8.31 3.97 12.57
CA ILE A 4 7.61 4.17 11.30
C ILE A 4 7.43 2.81 10.63
N GLY A 5 6.21 2.28 10.67
CA GLY A 5 5.85 1.06 9.94
C GLY A 5 5.52 1.38 8.49
N ILE A 6 5.98 0.54 7.57
CA ILE A 6 5.78 0.71 6.12
C ILE A 6 5.43 -0.64 5.50
N ASP A 7 4.34 -0.67 4.74
CA ASP A 7 3.91 -1.86 3.97
C ASP A 7 3.37 -1.46 2.60
N GLU A 8 3.47 -2.37 1.61
CA GLU A 8 2.94 -2.17 0.28
C GLU A 8 1.73 -3.06 0.02
N VAL A 9 0.81 -2.54 -0.79
CA VAL A 9 -0.40 -3.24 -1.24
C VAL A 9 -0.60 -3.08 -2.75
N GLY A 10 -1.10 -4.14 -3.38
CA GLY A 10 -1.36 -4.11 -4.82
C GLY A 10 -0.12 -4.30 -5.69
N ARG A 11 1.02 -4.70 -5.14
CA ARG A 11 2.25 -4.94 -5.90
C ARG A 11 2.04 -5.93 -7.04
N GLY A 12 1.34 -7.05 -6.80
CA GLY A 12 1.09 -8.10 -7.79
C GLY A 12 -0.24 -8.00 -8.54
N SER A 13 -0.97 -6.88 -8.47
CA SER A 13 -2.24 -6.74 -9.20
C SER A 13 -2.01 -6.38 -10.67
N LEU A 14 -2.92 -6.81 -11.55
CA LEU A 14 -2.89 -6.54 -13.00
C LEU A 14 -3.52 -5.17 -13.34
N ALA A 15 -4.34 -4.62 -12.44
CA ALA A 15 -5.01 -3.35 -12.63
C ALA A 15 -4.93 -2.47 -11.37
N GLY A 16 -5.02 -1.17 -11.58
CA GLY A 16 -5.00 -0.16 -10.53
C GLY A 16 -3.62 0.13 -9.98
N PRO A 17 -3.53 1.08 -9.04
CA PRO A 17 -2.28 1.55 -8.48
C PRO A 17 -1.60 0.51 -7.58
N VAL A 18 -0.30 0.69 -7.36
CA VAL A 18 0.37 0.19 -6.17
C VAL A 18 0.24 1.24 -5.06
N ALA A 19 0.05 0.80 -3.83
CA ALA A 19 -0.08 1.67 -2.68
C ALA A 19 0.98 1.34 -1.62
N VAL A 20 1.47 2.37 -0.93
CA VAL A 20 2.33 2.26 0.24
C VAL A 20 1.65 2.95 1.41
N GLY A 21 1.45 2.22 2.49
CA GLY A 21 1.00 2.74 3.76
C GLY A 21 2.15 3.06 4.69
N ILE A 22 1.97 4.13 5.45
CA ILE A 22 2.88 4.54 6.52
C ILE A 22 2.07 4.74 7.79
N ALA A 23 2.54 4.17 8.90
CA ALA A 23 2.01 4.40 10.23
C ALA A 23 3.14 4.84 11.17
N VAL A 24 3.00 6.00 11.77
CA VAL A 24 3.97 6.60 12.70
C VAL A 24 3.48 6.44 14.12
N ILE A 25 4.30 5.86 14.98
CA ILE A 25 4.02 5.70 16.41
C ILE A 25 5.07 6.48 17.19
N ARG A 26 4.63 7.32 18.13
CA ARG A 26 5.53 7.97 19.09
C ARG A 26 5.66 7.09 20.33
N ARG A 27 6.88 6.66 20.65
CA ARG A 27 7.15 5.75 21.79
C ARG A 27 6.63 6.29 23.13
N SER A 28 6.77 7.59 23.38
CA SER A 28 6.28 8.23 24.61
C SER A 28 4.76 8.19 24.79
N SER A 29 4.01 7.93 23.73
CA SER A 29 2.55 7.82 23.79
C SER A 29 2.07 6.41 24.16
N HIS A 30 2.97 5.42 24.07
CA HIS A 30 2.59 4.01 24.22
C HIS A 30 3.45 3.24 25.23
N ASP A 31 4.28 3.87 26.02
CA ASP A 31 5.13 3.39 27.15
C ASP A 31 5.02 1.89 27.52
N GLY A 32 5.20 1.00 26.51
CA GLY A 32 5.14 -0.44 26.70
C GLY A 32 3.73 -1.02 26.93
N ARG A 33 2.68 -0.25 26.76
CA ARG A 33 1.29 -0.74 26.84
C ARG A 33 0.89 -1.41 25.54
N SER A 34 0.28 -2.57 25.64
CA SER A 34 -0.38 -3.26 24.52
C SER A 34 -1.78 -2.67 24.31
N ASP A 35 -1.86 -1.38 23.95
CA ASP A 35 -3.12 -0.64 23.79
C ASP A 35 -3.55 -0.50 22.31
N TRP A 36 -2.90 -1.25 21.41
CA TRP A 36 -3.29 -1.24 20.01
C TRP A 36 -4.67 -1.90 19.78
N PRO A 37 -5.36 -1.54 18.68
CA PRO A 37 -6.67 -2.07 18.39
C PRO A 37 -6.70 -3.60 18.39
N ALA A 38 -7.66 -4.17 19.13
CA ALA A 38 -7.84 -5.61 19.18
C ALA A 38 -8.02 -6.16 17.76
N LYS A 39 -7.43 -7.31 17.46
CA LYS A 39 -7.39 -7.97 16.13
C LYS A 39 -6.50 -7.29 15.09
N LEU A 40 -5.74 -6.25 15.43
CA LEU A 40 -4.75 -5.70 14.51
C LEU A 40 -3.69 -6.76 14.21
N ALA A 41 -3.55 -7.11 12.94
CA ALA A 41 -2.64 -8.11 12.42
C ALA A 41 -2.36 -7.82 10.94
N ASP A 42 -1.52 -8.64 10.30
CA ASP A 42 -1.35 -8.62 8.83
C ASP A 42 -2.71 -8.54 8.14
N SER A 43 -2.89 -7.52 7.31
CA SER A 43 -4.15 -7.22 6.62
C SER A 43 -4.66 -8.38 5.76
N LYS A 44 -3.77 -9.29 5.34
CA LYS A 44 -4.09 -10.48 4.54
C LYS A 44 -4.66 -11.62 5.39
N LEU A 45 -4.42 -11.61 6.71
CA LEU A 45 -4.91 -12.62 7.66
C LEU A 45 -6.28 -12.29 8.24
N ILE A 46 -6.78 -11.07 8.04
CA ILE A 46 -8.07 -10.62 8.52
C ILE A 46 -9.04 -10.39 7.35
N SER A 47 -10.32 -10.66 7.57
CA SER A 47 -11.35 -10.47 6.54
C SER A 47 -11.49 -8.99 6.15
N GLU A 48 -12.03 -8.73 4.95
CA GLU A 48 -12.30 -7.36 4.47
C GLU A 48 -13.16 -6.59 5.48
N LYS A 49 -14.21 -7.22 6.03
CA LYS A 49 -15.06 -6.64 7.05
C LYS A 49 -14.28 -6.19 8.29
N ILE A 50 -13.40 -7.05 8.81
CA ILE A 50 -12.58 -6.71 9.99
C ILE A 50 -11.58 -5.59 9.66
N ARG A 51 -11.01 -5.57 8.45
CA ARG A 51 -10.12 -4.48 8.03
C ARG A 51 -10.85 -3.14 8.01
N GLU A 52 -12.06 -3.12 7.46
CA GLU A 52 -12.89 -1.91 7.46
C GLU A 52 -13.22 -1.43 8.88
N GLU A 53 -13.58 -2.35 9.78
CA GLU A 53 -13.84 -2.04 11.19
C GLU A 53 -12.59 -1.53 11.92
N LEU A 54 -11.39 -1.95 11.53
CA LEU A 54 -10.12 -1.55 12.13
C LEU A 54 -9.59 -0.20 11.60
N TYR A 55 -10.06 0.27 10.46
CA TYR A 55 -9.48 1.42 9.78
C TYR A 55 -9.46 2.69 10.66
N GLU A 56 -10.61 3.09 11.18
CA GLU A 56 -10.69 4.25 12.09
C GLU A 56 -9.97 4.04 13.43
N PRO A 57 -10.17 2.91 14.16
CA PRO A 57 -9.41 2.63 15.36
C PRO A 57 -7.89 2.68 15.18
N VAL A 58 -7.37 2.18 14.07
CA VAL A 58 -5.93 2.26 13.76
C VAL A 58 -5.50 3.70 13.56
N GLN A 59 -6.24 4.49 12.79
CA GLN A 59 -5.91 5.91 12.57
C GLN A 59 -5.95 6.75 13.84
N GLN A 60 -6.84 6.43 14.78
CA GLN A 60 -6.91 7.09 16.08
C GLN A 60 -5.79 6.66 17.03
N TRP A 61 -5.32 5.43 16.89
CA TRP A 61 -4.28 4.87 17.74
C TRP A 61 -2.87 5.34 17.36
N VAL A 62 -2.55 5.42 16.05
CA VAL A 62 -1.24 5.87 15.59
C VAL A 62 -1.08 7.38 15.76
N THR A 63 0.15 7.86 15.89
CA THR A 63 0.44 9.30 15.91
C THR A 63 0.06 9.98 14.60
N ALA A 64 0.30 9.28 13.48
CA ALA A 64 -0.11 9.68 12.14
C ALA A 64 -0.09 8.47 11.21
N SER A 65 -0.91 8.50 10.18
CA SER A 65 -0.83 7.55 9.06
C SER A 65 -1.08 8.26 7.74
N ALA A 66 -0.55 7.70 6.66
CA ALA A 66 -0.78 8.18 5.32
C ALA A 66 -0.62 7.05 4.30
N VAL A 67 -1.24 7.24 3.14
CA VAL A 67 -1.11 6.33 1.99
C VAL A 67 -0.69 7.14 0.77
N GLY A 68 0.32 6.66 0.07
CA GLY A 68 0.70 7.16 -1.24
C GLY A 68 0.51 6.07 -2.28
N MET A 69 0.18 6.48 -3.49
CA MET A 69 -0.11 5.55 -4.58
C MET A 69 0.61 5.97 -5.86
N ALA A 70 0.98 4.99 -6.69
CA ALA A 70 1.43 5.18 -8.06
C ALA A 70 0.50 4.42 -9.00
N SER A 71 0.08 5.06 -10.09
CA SER A 71 -0.91 4.56 -11.03
C SER A 71 -0.40 3.37 -11.85
N ALA A 72 -1.29 2.69 -12.56
CA ALA A 72 -0.94 1.66 -13.52
C ALA A 72 0.00 2.19 -14.61
N GLN A 73 -0.25 3.40 -15.10
CA GLN A 73 0.60 4.06 -16.09
C GLN A 73 2.01 4.32 -15.54
N GLU A 74 2.14 4.87 -14.32
CA GLU A 74 3.44 5.13 -13.69
C GLU A 74 4.24 3.82 -13.46
N ILE A 75 3.53 2.71 -13.17
CA ILE A 75 4.16 1.40 -13.07
C ILE A 75 4.67 0.92 -14.42
N ASP A 76 3.90 1.11 -15.49
CA ASP A 76 4.31 0.74 -16.85
C ASP A 76 5.51 1.57 -17.35
N GLU A 77 5.53 2.86 -17.03
CA GLU A 77 6.59 3.79 -17.45
C GLU A 77 7.90 3.60 -16.69
N GLN A 78 7.85 3.35 -15.37
CA GLN A 78 9.02 3.42 -14.49
C GLN A 78 9.41 2.06 -13.88
N GLY A 79 8.52 1.08 -13.97
CA GLY A 79 8.64 -0.21 -13.30
C GLY A 79 8.19 -0.17 -11.84
N ILE A 80 7.89 -1.35 -11.30
CA ILE A 80 7.26 -1.50 -9.98
C ILE A 80 8.12 -0.98 -8.82
N ILE A 81 9.46 -1.10 -8.90
CA ILE A 81 10.35 -0.66 -7.82
C ILE A 81 10.36 0.87 -7.72
N ALA A 82 10.44 1.58 -8.84
CA ALA A 82 10.36 3.04 -8.87
C ALA A 82 8.97 3.53 -8.44
N ALA A 83 7.90 2.85 -8.86
CA ALA A 83 6.53 3.14 -8.45
C ALA A 83 6.31 2.96 -6.94
N LEU A 84 6.92 1.95 -6.31
CA LEU A 84 6.91 1.77 -4.85
C LEU A 84 7.62 2.93 -4.13
N SER A 85 8.81 3.31 -4.60
CA SER A 85 9.55 4.46 -4.07
C SER A 85 8.77 5.77 -4.21
N LEU A 86 8.13 5.99 -5.36
CA LEU A 86 7.24 7.13 -5.61
C LEU A 86 6.05 7.14 -4.66
N SER A 87 5.41 5.97 -4.48
CA SER A 87 4.28 5.81 -3.53
C SER A 87 4.71 6.11 -2.09
N ALA A 88 5.88 5.61 -1.66
CA ALA A 88 6.44 5.94 -0.34
C ALA A 88 6.68 7.45 -0.19
N THR A 89 7.27 8.08 -1.19
CA THR A 89 7.50 9.54 -1.19
C THR A 89 6.19 10.32 -1.07
N ARG A 90 5.15 9.89 -1.78
CA ARG A 90 3.80 10.50 -1.69
C ARG A 90 3.19 10.30 -0.31
N ALA A 91 3.30 9.08 0.25
CA ALA A 91 2.81 8.78 1.61
C ALA A 91 3.50 9.67 2.66
N ILE A 92 4.83 9.78 2.60
CA ILE A 92 5.59 10.64 3.53
C ILE A 92 5.15 12.10 3.41
N ARG A 93 4.97 12.61 2.19
CA ARG A 93 4.52 13.99 1.96
C ARG A 93 3.10 14.24 2.46
N ALA A 94 2.26 13.22 2.49
CA ALA A 94 0.89 13.29 2.99
C ALA A 94 0.77 13.22 4.52
N LEU A 95 1.83 12.81 5.23
CA LEU A 95 1.85 12.89 6.70
C LEU A 95 1.68 14.35 7.18
N PRO A 96 1.06 14.59 8.34
CA PRO A 96 0.96 15.91 8.97
C PRO A 96 2.31 16.62 9.07
N VAL A 97 2.30 17.93 8.82
CA VAL A 97 3.53 18.75 8.74
C VAL A 97 4.31 18.73 10.05
N ASP A 98 3.63 18.79 11.18
CA ASP A 98 4.22 18.74 12.53
C ASP A 98 4.96 17.42 12.77
N VAL A 99 4.37 16.28 12.38
CA VAL A 99 5.00 14.95 12.48
C VAL A 99 6.23 14.87 11.58
N ARG A 100 6.13 15.30 10.31
CA ARG A 100 7.26 15.33 9.39
C ARG A 100 8.40 16.21 9.90
N SER A 101 8.06 17.40 10.40
CA SER A 101 9.03 18.34 10.95
C SER A 101 9.73 17.79 12.19
N ALA A 102 8.99 17.12 13.07
CA ALA A 102 9.54 16.48 14.28
C ALA A 102 10.52 15.34 13.93
N ILE A 103 10.17 14.51 12.92
CA ILE A 103 11.06 13.45 12.43
C ILE A 103 12.32 14.06 11.76
N ALA A 104 12.14 15.09 10.93
CA ALA A 104 13.25 15.73 10.24
C ALA A 104 14.21 16.47 11.19
N ALA A 105 13.72 16.99 12.31
CA ALA A 105 14.53 17.68 13.31
C ALA A 105 15.42 16.74 14.14
N ALA A 106 15.04 15.45 14.26
CA ALA A 106 15.80 14.45 15.03
C ALA A 106 15.68 13.05 14.34
N PRO A 107 16.24 12.91 13.13
CA PRO A 107 16.09 11.67 12.35
C PRO A 107 16.73 10.47 13.03
N GLU A 108 17.75 10.66 13.85
CA GLU A 108 18.39 9.61 14.69
C GLU A 108 17.45 9.07 15.78
N SER A 109 16.39 9.80 16.12
CA SER A 109 15.34 9.39 17.05
C SER A 109 14.17 8.68 16.35
N ALA A 110 14.29 8.41 15.06
CA ALA A 110 13.28 7.70 14.27
C ALA A 110 13.87 6.43 13.66
N GLN A 111 13.07 5.36 13.67
CA GLN A 111 13.40 4.08 13.05
C GLN A 111 12.26 3.64 12.14
N ALA A 112 12.54 3.40 10.87
CA ALA A 112 11.59 2.80 9.95
C ALA A 112 11.75 1.28 9.87
N ILE A 113 10.62 0.58 9.78
CA ILE A 113 10.53 -0.86 9.58
C ILE A 113 9.70 -1.08 8.30
N LEU A 114 10.35 -1.66 7.30
CA LEU A 114 9.76 -1.96 6.01
C LEU A 114 9.45 -3.46 5.91
N ASP A 115 8.22 -3.82 5.57
CA ASP A 115 7.90 -5.22 5.26
C ASP A 115 8.58 -5.68 3.97
N GLY A 116 9.01 -6.95 3.98
CA GLY A 116 9.57 -7.59 2.80
C GLY A 116 11.02 -7.99 2.91
N SER A 117 11.67 -8.23 1.77
CA SER A 117 13.04 -8.74 1.66
C SER A 117 14.03 -7.74 1.03
N HIS A 118 13.55 -6.61 0.52
CA HIS A 118 14.36 -5.62 -0.20
C HIS A 118 13.95 -4.20 0.15
N ASN A 119 14.94 -3.32 0.34
CA ASN A 119 14.67 -1.90 0.53
C ASN A 119 14.41 -1.22 -0.83
N TRP A 120 13.15 -0.93 -1.10
CA TRP A 120 12.70 -0.22 -2.30
C TRP A 120 12.37 1.26 -2.04
N LEU A 121 12.67 1.79 -0.85
CA LEU A 121 12.30 3.17 -0.47
C LEU A 121 13.04 4.25 -1.28
N GLY A 122 14.19 3.93 -1.87
CA GLY A 122 14.88 4.85 -2.77
C GLY A 122 15.27 6.21 -2.16
N GLY A 123 15.49 6.26 -0.86
CA GLY A 123 15.82 7.51 -0.16
C GLY A 123 14.60 8.36 0.25
N ALA A 124 13.37 7.85 0.10
CA ALA A 124 12.14 8.57 0.45
C ALA A 124 12.11 9.06 1.91
N LEU A 125 12.76 8.35 2.83
CA LEU A 125 12.86 8.70 4.25
C LEU A 125 14.03 9.66 4.59
N GLY A 126 14.82 10.08 3.59
CA GLY A 126 16.00 10.91 3.85
C GLY A 126 16.99 10.22 4.81
N PRO A 127 17.44 10.89 5.90
CA PRO A 127 18.43 10.35 6.83
C PRO A 127 17.88 9.39 7.88
N VAL A 128 16.56 9.11 7.91
CA VAL A 128 15.97 8.19 8.88
C VAL A 128 16.48 6.77 8.62
N ALA A 129 16.97 6.11 9.66
CA ALA A 129 17.41 4.73 9.57
C ALA A 129 16.24 3.80 9.23
N SER A 130 16.44 2.90 8.25
CA SER A 130 15.44 1.92 7.86
C SER A 130 15.98 0.51 7.94
N MET A 131 15.17 -0.40 8.43
CA MET A 131 15.42 -1.83 8.39
C MET A 131 14.34 -2.54 7.58
N VAL A 132 14.75 -3.61 6.90
CA VAL A 132 13.85 -4.49 6.17
C VAL A 132 13.64 -5.74 6.99
N GLN A 133 12.42 -6.14 7.20
CA GLN A 133 12.07 -7.34 7.94
C GLN A 133 10.99 -8.13 7.20
N THR A 134 11.28 -9.36 6.87
CA THR A 134 10.31 -10.27 6.24
C THR A 134 9.18 -10.59 7.23
N LYS A 135 7.94 -10.43 6.79
CA LYS A 135 6.72 -10.60 7.60
C LYS A 135 6.63 -9.62 8.78
N ALA A 136 7.17 -8.43 8.62
CA ALA A 136 7.07 -7.38 9.63
C ALA A 136 5.61 -6.98 9.91
N ASP A 137 4.73 -7.14 8.93
CA ASP A 137 3.28 -6.98 9.06
C ASP A 137 2.62 -7.93 10.08
N ARG A 138 3.31 -8.99 10.53
CA ARG A 138 2.88 -9.92 11.59
C ARG A 138 3.55 -9.64 12.93
N ASP A 139 4.80 -9.19 12.89
CA ASP A 139 5.67 -9.13 14.05
C ASP A 139 5.78 -7.69 14.62
N CYS A 140 5.46 -6.68 13.81
CA CYS A 140 5.58 -5.26 14.16
C CYS A 140 4.23 -4.56 14.01
N VAL A 141 3.64 -4.14 15.12
CA VAL A 141 2.31 -3.50 15.15
C VAL A 141 2.23 -2.22 14.32
N SER A 142 3.33 -1.46 14.18
CA SER A 142 3.40 -0.29 13.29
C SER A 142 3.26 -0.69 11.82
N VAL A 143 3.85 -1.81 11.43
CA VAL A 143 3.76 -2.33 10.04
C VAL A 143 2.38 -2.94 9.80
N SER A 144 1.81 -3.67 10.78
CA SER A 144 0.41 -4.13 10.72
C SER A 144 -0.57 -2.96 10.52
N ALA A 145 -0.36 -1.84 11.22
CA ALA A 145 -1.16 -0.63 11.07
C ALA A 145 -1.03 -0.03 9.66
N ALA A 146 0.19 0.07 9.13
CA ALA A 146 0.45 0.53 7.76
C ALA A 146 -0.22 -0.37 6.72
N SER A 147 -0.15 -1.68 6.91
CA SER A 147 -0.78 -2.70 6.05
C SER A 147 -2.30 -2.51 5.98
N VAL A 148 -2.96 -2.40 7.13
CA VAL A 148 -4.42 -2.18 7.19
C VAL A 148 -4.81 -0.89 6.50
N VAL A 149 -4.14 0.22 6.81
CA VAL A 149 -4.45 1.54 6.24
C VAL A 149 -4.27 1.55 4.72
N ALA A 150 -3.15 0.99 4.22
CA ALA A 150 -2.90 0.89 2.78
C ALA A 150 -3.95 0.01 2.08
N LYS A 151 -4.26 -1.15 2.67
CA LYS A 151 -5.18 -2.12 2.06
C LYS A 151 -6.59 -1.56 1.95
N VAL A 152 -7.11 -0.94 3.00
CA VAL A 152 -8.45 -0.34 2.98
C VAL A 152 -8.50 0.81 2.00
N ALA A 153 -7.54 1.73 2.03
CA ALA A 153 -7.52 2.88 1.13
C ALA A 153 -7.45 2.45 -0.35
N ARG A 154 -6.60 1.47 -0.68
CA ARG A 154 -6.48 0.99 -2.05
C ARG A 154 -7.73 0.22 -2.51
N ASP A 155 -8.28 -0.65 -1.68
CA ASP A 155 -9.45 -1.44 -2.04
C ASP A 155 -10.68 -0.54 -2.27
N ARG A 156 -10.89 0.48 -1.44
CA ARG A 156 -11.93 1.50 -1.63
C ARG A 156 -11.75 2.24 -2.96
N LEU A 157 -10.54 2.69 -3.26
CA LEU A 157 -10.25 3.37 -4.53
C LEU A 157 -10.57 2.48 -5.74
N ILE A 158 -10.24 1.18 -5.69
CA ILE A 158 -10.57 0.25 -6.80
C ILE A 158 -12.08 0.06 -6.93
N VAL A 159 -12.82 -0.01 -5.83
CA VAL A 159 -14.29 -0.11 -5.85
C VAL A 159 -14.92 1.17 -6.43
N GLU A 160 -14.44 2.34 -6.00
CA GLU A 160 -14.88 3.64 -6.54
C GLU A 160 -14.59 3.75 -8.04
N LEU A 161 -13.37 3.36 -8.46
CA LEU A 161 -12.98 3.33 -9.87
C LEU A 161 -13.91 2.42 -10.68
N ALA A 162 -14.17 1.20 -10.23
CA ALA A 162 -15.05 0.27 -10.91
C ALA A 162 -16.51 0.78 -10.98
N SER A 163 -16.95 1.54 -9.99
CA SER A 163 -18.29 2.14 -9.96
C SER A 163 -18.41 3.37 -10.87
N ALA A 164 -17.32 4.12 -11.01
CA ALA A 164 -17.30 5.32 -11.87
C ALA A 164 -17.14 4.99 -13.36
N HIS A 165 -16.65 3.78 -13.69
CA HIS A 165 -16.30 3.35 -15.04
C HIS A 165 -17.04 2.03 -15.40
N PRO A 166 -18.26 2.10 -15.97
CA PRO A 166 -19.06 0.90 -16.32
C PRO A 166 -18.34 -0.06 -17.26
N GLU A 167 -17.43 0.42 -18.10
CA GLU A 167 -16.59 -0.40 -18.97
C GLU A 167 -15.65 -1.34 -18.20
N LEU A 168 -15.46 -1.14 -16.91
CA LEU A 168 -14.66 -2.00 -16.03
C LEU A 168 -15.47 -3.16 -15.42
N GLU A 169 -16.80 -3.16 -15.55
CA GLU A 169 -17.64 -4.22 -14.99
C GLU A 169 -17.21 -5.63 -15.40
N PRO A 170 -16.93 -5.92 -16.70
CA PRO A 170 -16.55 -7.26 -17.14
C PRO A 170 -15.28 -7.80 -16.48
N TYR A 171 -14.38 -6.93 -16.03
CA TYR A 171 -13.12 -7.31 -15.36
C TYR A 171 -13.30 -7.64 -13.88
N GLY A 172 -14.48 -7.37 -13.30
CA GLY A 172 -14.82 -7.69 -11.91
C GLY A 172 -13.94 -7.02 -10.86
N LEU A 173 -13.42 -5.79 -11.15
CA LEU A 173 -12.43 -5.10 -10.31
C LEU A 173 -12.95 -4.80 -8.90
N ALA A 174 -14.24 -4.54 -8.74
CA ALA A 174 -14.86 -4.33 -7.43
C ALA A 174 -14.68 -5.54 -6.49
N GLY A 175 -14.72 -6.75 -7.04
CA GLY A 175 -14.52 -7.99 -6.28
C GLY A 175 -13.06 -8.40 -6.15
N ASN A 176 -12.35 -8.49 -7.27
CA ASN A 176 -10.98 -8.99 -7.31
C ASN A 176 -9.90 -7.95 -6.97
N LYS A 177 -10.27 -6.67 -6.80
CA LYS A 177 -9.37 -5.55 -6.47
C LYS A 177 -8.18 -5.40 -7.44
N GLY A 178 -8.40 -5.81 -8.71
CA GLY A 178 -7.39 -5.76 -9.77
C GLY A 178 -6.43 -6.95 -9.79
N TYR A 179 -6.60 -7.94 -8.93
CA TYR A 179 -5.75 -9.14 -8.93
C TYR A 179 -6.17 -10.16 -10.02
N SER A 180 -5.27 -11.08 -10.34
CA SER A 180 -5.39 -12.09 -11.40
C SER A 180 -6.36 -13.23 -11.06
N SER A 181 -7.66 -12.91 -10.84
CA SER A 181 -8.69 -13.93 -10.77
C SER A 181 -8.94 -14.56 -12.16
N ALA A 182 -9.46 -15.78 -12.21
CA ALA A 182 -9.79 -16.44 -13.47
C ALA A 182 -10.73 -15.59 -14.35
N ALA A 183 -11.75 -14.96 -13.72
CA ALA A 183 -12.68 -14.08 -14.43
C ALA A 183 -11.98 -12.84 -14.99
N HIS A 184 -11.06 -12.21 -14.23
CA HIS A 184 -10.29 -11.07 -14.69
C HIS A 184 -9.40 -11.41 -15.89
N ILE A 185 -8.72 -12.57 -15.83
CA ILE A 185 -7.87 -13.04 -16.94
C ILE A 185 -8.73 -13.33 -18.19
N ALA A 186 -9.89 -13.98 -18.04
CA ALA A 186 -10.79 -14.26 -19.16
C ALA A 186 -11.29 -12.96 -19.82
N ALA A 187 -11.69 -11.97 -19.03
CA ALA A 187 -12.11 -10.67 -19.54
C ALA A 187 -10.98 -9.94 -20.28
N LEU A 188 -9.74 -10.00 -19.75
CA LEU A 188 -8.57 -9.45 -20.43
C LEU A 188 -8.29 -10.14 -21.78
N GLN A 189 -8.47 -11.46 -21.88
CA GLN A 189 -8.29 -12.21 -23.12
C GLN A 189 -9.37 -11.91 -24.17
N GLU A 190 -10.60 -11.66 -23.73
CA GLU A 190 -11.74 -11.36 -24.60
C GLU A 190 -11.80 -9.90 -25.04
N LEU A 191 -11.60 -8.97 -24.11
CA LEU A 191 -11.85 -7.53 -24.31
C LEU A 191 -10.58 -6.68 -24.43
N GLY A 192 -9.42 -7.27 -24.11
CA GLY A 192 -8.15 -6.53 -24.01
C GLY A 192 -8.03 -5.71 -22.72
N PRO A 193 -6.92 -4.98 -22.55
CA PRO A 193 -6.71 -4.13 -21.38
C PRO A 193 -7.29 -2.72 -21.58
N THR A 194 -7.73 -2.12 -20.47
CA THR A 194 -8.07 -0.70 -20.41
C THR A 194 -6.88 0.15 -19.97
N GLU A 195 -7.05 1.48 -19.87
CA GLU A 195 -6.04 2.39 -19.30
C GLU A 195 -5.72 2.14 -17.81
N HIS A 196 -6.61 1.46 -17.10
CA HIS A 196 -6.44 1.12 -15.68
C HIS A 196 -5.61 -0.16 -15.45
N HIS A 197 -5.25 -0.88 -16.52
CA HIS A 197 -4.43 -2.08 -16.46
C HIS A 197 -2.93 -1.77 -16.62
N ARG A 198 -2.10 -2.58 -15.99
CA ARG A 198 -0.62 -2.54 -16.13
C ARG A 198 -0.23 -3.31 -17.38
N LYS A 199 -0.23 -2.65 -18.52
CA LYS A 199 -0.09 -3.27 -19.84
C LYS A 199 1.20 -4.07 -19.99
N THR A 200 2.32 -3.55 -19.47
CA THR A 200 3.62 -4.24 -19.50
C THR A 200 3.63 -5.60 -18.79
N TRP A 201 2.65 -5.86 -17.90
CA TRP A 201 2.53 -7.11 -17.15
C TRP A 201 1.68 -8.16 -17.86
N LEU A 202 0.96 -7.76 -18.89
CA LEU A 202 -0.03 -8.61 -19.56
C LEU A 202 0.52 -9.41 -20.74
N THR A 203 1.78 -9.24 -21.11
CA THR A 203 2.42 -9.92 -22.25
C THR A 203 2.29 -11.44 -22.20
N LYS A 204 2.38 -12.04 -21.02
CA LYS A 204 2.21 -13.50 -20.83
C LYS A 204 0.75 -13.96 -20.92
N ILE A 205 -0.20 -13.05 -20.71
CA ILE A 205 -1.65 -13.34 -20.70
C ILE A 205 -2.21 -13.16 -22.11
N LEU A 206 -1.79 -12.11 -22.81
CA LEU A 206 -2.38 -11.66 -24.09
C LEU A 206 -1.51 -11.98 -25.31
N GLY A 207 -0.22 -12.32 -25.11
CA GLY A 207 0.76 -12.37 -26.20
C GLY A 207 1.28 -10.96 -26.57
N ASN A 208 2.40 -10.92 -27.29
CA ASN A 208 3.06 -9.63 -27.63
C ASN A 208 2.25 -8.77 -28.61
N ASP A 209 1.42 -9.39 -29.47
CA ASP A 209 0.73 -8.69 -30.57
C ASP A 209 -0.57 -7.99 -30.13
N ALA A 210 -1.05 -8.26 -28.91
CA ALA A 210 -2.33 -7.73 -28.40
C ALA A 210 -2.19 -6.43 -27.55
N LEU A 211 -0.98 -5.89 -27.39
CA LEU A 211 -0.71 -4.76 -26.50
C LEU A 211 -0.42 -3.43 -27.22
N PHE A 212 -0.38 -3.45 -28.57
CA PHE A 212 -0.07 -2.29 -29.43
C PHE A 212 -1.11 -2.08 -30.50
#